data_22368a09edb2c1508ce8fd80e93bb188
#
_entry.id   22368a09edb2c1508ce8fd80e93bb188
#
_cell.length_a   1.000
_cell.length_b   1.000
_cell.length_c   1.000
_cell.angle_alpha   90.00
_cell.angle_beta   90.00
_cell.angle_gamma   90.00
#
_symmetry.space_group_name_H-M   'P 1'
#
loop_
_entity.id
_entity.type
_entity.pdbx_description
1 polymer ?
#
loop_
_entity_poly.entity_id
_entity_poly.type
_entity_poly.pdbx_seq_one_letter_code
_entity_poly.pdbx_strand_id
1 'polypeptide(L)' 'MTKKATFLFSFPSHKDALVIAQSLSPEVKHKIPKSSVIFSVDEKKLTMIIESEDISSLRAACNSYLRWIQTALSVKQLV' A
#
# COMPACT_ATOMS: atom_id res chain seq x y z
N MET A 1 1.93 -21.34 -7.36
CA MET A 1 2.47 -20.19 -8.13
C MET A 1 1.97 -18.88 -7.52
N THR A 2 2.88 -17.96 -7.21
CA THR A 2 2.47 -16.68 -6.63
C THR A 2 1.97 -15.72 -7.70
N LYS A 3 0.96 -14.92 -7.32
CA LYS A 3 0.48 -13.81 -8.12
C LYS A 3 0.98 -12.51 -7.52
N LYS A 4 1.29 -11.55 -8.35
CA LYS A 4 1.93 -10.31 -7.90
C LYS A 4 1.28 -9.10 -8.55
N ALA A 5 1.11 -8.03 -7.77
CA ALA A 5 0.64 -6.75 -8.26
C ALA A 5 1.58 -5.66 -7.74
N THR A 6 1.92 -4.73 -8.61
CA THR A 6 2.78 -3.61 -8.25
C THR A 6 2.04 -2.30 -8.50
N PHE A 7 2.03 -1.43 -7.50
CA PHE A 7 1.41 -0.10 -7.58
C PHE A 7 2.45 0.96 -7.33
N LEU A 8 2.42 1.99 -8.15
CA LEU A 8 3.35 3.11 -8.02
C LEU A 8 2.54 4.39 -7.81
N PHE A 9 2.83 5.08 -6.72
CA PHE A 9 2.15 6.34 -6.38
C PHE A 9 3.16 7.47 -6.38
N SER A 10 2.77 8.61 -6.93
CA SER A 10 3.58 9.83 -6.91
C SER A 10 2.92 10.85 -6.01
N PHE A 11 3.73 11.54 -5.20
CA PHE A 11 3.25 12.54 -4.26
C PHE A 11 3.93 13.88 -4.54
N PRO A 12 3.33 14.99 -4.05
CA PRO A 12 3.94 16.31 -4.26
C PRO A 12 5.29 16.48 -3.61
N SER A 13 5.58 15.74 -2.52
CA SER A 13 6.85 15.84 -1.82
C SER A 13 7.26 14.51 -1.22
N HIS A 14 8.55 14.40 -0.91
CA HIS A 14 9.11 13.23 -0.21
C HIS A 14 8.43 13.03 1.15
N LYS A 15 8.18 14.12 1.86
CA LYS A 15 7.52 14.09 3.15
C LYS A 15 6.13 13.45 3.05
N ASP A 16 5.39 13.80 2.01
CA ASP A 16 4.05 13.25 1.81
C ASP A 16 4.11 11.73 1.60
N ALA A 17 5.06 11.28 0.80
CA ALA A 17 5.24 9.85 0.56
C ALA A 17 5.57 9.11 1.87
N LEU A 18 6.46 9.69 2.69
CA LEU A 18 6.83 9.10 3.98
C LEU A 18 5.65 9.05 4.94
N VAL A 19 4.86 10.13 5.00
CA VAL A 19 3.70 10.18 5.89
C VAL A 19 2.70 9.09 5.53
N ILE A 20 2.42 8.93 4.25
CA ILE A 20 1.49 7.89 3.80
C ILE A 20 2.04 6.50 4.11
N ALA A 21 3.33 6.26 3.84
CA ALA A 21 3.95 4.98 4.13
C ALA A 21 3.90 4.63 5.62
N GLN A 22 4.17 5.60 6.48
CA GLN A 22 4.12 5.42 7.93
C GLN A 22 2.70 5.17 8.41
N SER A 23 1.72 5.83 7.80
CA SER A 23 0.30 5.65 8.14
C SER A 23 -0.17 4.23 7.83
N LEU A 24 0.39 3.61 6.81
CA LEU A 24 0.02 2.26 6.41
C LEU A 24 0.76 1.17 7.17
N SER A 25 1.84 1.54 7.87
CA SER A 25 2.67 0.59 8.59
C SER A 25 1.91 -0.30 9.58
N PRO A 26 1.01 0.23 10.43
CA PRO A 26 0.23 -0.61 11.32
C PRO A 26 -0.66 -1.60 10.57
N GLU A 27 -1.20 -1.19 9.43
CA GLU A 27 -2.08 -2.05 8.63
C GLU A 27 -1.31 -3.20 8.00
N VAL A 28 -0.07 -2.96 7.62
CA VAL A 28 0.81 -3.99 7.05
C VAL A 28 1.05 -5.11 8.05
N LYS A 29 1.06 -4.80 9.35
CA LYS A 29 1.23 -5.79 10.39
C LYS A 29 0.03 -6.73 10.53
N HIS A 30 -1.14 -6.31 10.10
CA HIS A 30 -2.32 -7.15 10.06
C HIS A 30 -2.30 -7.93 8.76
N LYS A 31 -1.64 -9.07 8.78
CA LYS A 31 -1.45 -9.88 7.58
C LYS A 31 -2.77 -10.35 7.02
N ILE A 32 -2.99 -10.07 5.75
CA ILE A 32 -4.08 -10.66 5.00
C ILE A 32 -3.64 -12.10 4.68
N PRO A 33 -4.46 -13.11 5.01
CA PRO A 33 -4.08 -14.49 4.77
C PRO A 33 -3.65 -14.74 3.33
N LYS A 34 -2.61 -15.55 3.15
CA LYS A 34 -2.06 -15.94 1.84
C LYS A 34 -1.47 -14.78 1.05
N SER A 35 -1.26 -13.63 1.70
CA SER A 35 -0.74 -12.46 1.01
C SER A 35 0.38 -11.81 1.79
N SER A 36 1.25 -11.11 1.07
CA SER A 36 2.28 -10.27 1.67
C SER A 36 2.36 -8.96 0.92
N VAL A 37 2.83 -7.91 1.59
CA VAL A 37 2.97 -6.59 0.98
C VAL A 37 4.29 -5.97 1.39
N ILE A 38 4.92 -5.28 0.45
CA ILE A 38 6.16 -4.55 0.67
C ILE A 38 5.95 -3.12 0.20
N PHE A 39 6.36 -2.16 1.04
CA PHE A 39 6.34 -0.75 0.70
C PHE A 39 7.77 -0.24 0.57
N SER A 40 7.99 0.61 -0.43
CA SER A 40 9.28 1.24 -0.66
C SER A 40 9.04 2.70 -1.04
N VAL A 41 9.76 3.62 -0.39
CA VAL A 41 9.68 5.04 -0.70
C VAL A 41 10.99 5.47 -1.33
N ASP A 42 10.90 6.09 -2.52
CA ASP A 42 12.04 6.63 -3.23
C ASP A 42 11.68 8.05 -3.67
N GLU A 43 12.28 9.02 -3.00
CA GLU A 43 12.00 10.44 -3.22
C GLU A 43 10.51 10.74 -3.04
N LYS A 44 9.79 11.07 -4.11
CA LYS A 44 8.36 11.39 -4.06
C LYS A 44 7.48 10.21 -4.41
N LYS A 45 8.06 9.05 -4.63
CA LYS A 45 7.33 7.88 -5.11
C LYS A 45 7.22 6.81 -4.04
N LEU A 46 6.05 6.24 -3.94
CA LEU A 46 5.78 5.09 -3.09
C LEU A 46 5.46 3.90 -3.98
N THR A 47 6.20 2.82 -3.80
CA THR A 47 5.95 1.57 -4.50
C THR A 47 5.36 0.57 -3.54
N MET A 48 4.25 -0.05 -3.92
CA MET A 48 3.62 -1.10 -3.14
C MET A 48 3.58 -2.37 -3.97
N ILE A 49 4.16 -3.43 -3.45
CA ILE A 49 4.20 -4.73 -4.12
C ILE A 49 3.41 -5.71 -3.27
N ILE A 50 2.39 -6.31 -3.86
CA ILE A 50 1.54 -7.30 -3.18
C ILE A 50 1.71 -8.64 -3.87
N GLU A 51 2.00 -9.67 -3.08
CA GLU A 51 2.10 -11.04 -3.58
C GLU A 51 1.07 -11.91 -2.85
N SER A 52 0.45 -12.82 -3.57
CA SER A 52 -0.54 -13.74 -3.01
C SER A 52 -0.44 -15.10 -3.68
N GLU A 53 -0.93 -16.14 -2.99
CA GLU A 53 -0.90 -17.49 -3.52
C GLU A 53 -1.86 -17.69 -4.68
N ASP A 54 -2.98 -16.96 -4.69
CA ASP A 54 -4.00 -17.08 -5.73
C ASP A 54 -4.57 -15.71 -6.09
N ILE A 55 -5.33 -15.68 -7.19
CA ILE A 55 -5.86 -14.44 -7.74
C ILE A 55 -6.92 -13.81 -6.82
N SER A 56 -7.73 -14.64 -6.16
CA SER A 56 -8.76 -14.15 -5.25
C SER A 56 -8.16 -13.44 -4.06
N SER A 57 -7.13 -14.02 -3.45
CA SER A 57 -6.41 -13.42 -2.34
C SER A 57 -5.70 -12.15 -2.77
N LEU A 58 -5.12 -12.13 -3.97
CA LEU A 58 -4.45 -10.95 -4.51
C LEU A 58 -5.45 -9.80 -4.68
N ARG A 59 -6.62 -10.10 -5.26
CA ARG A 59 -7.65 -9.09 -5.47
C ARG A 59 -8.15 -8.52 -4.14
N ALA A 60 -8.38 -9.37 -3.16
CA ALA A 60 -8.82 -8.94 -1.83
C ALA A 60 -7.77 -8.06 -1.17
N ALA A 61 -6.50 -8.44 -1.25
CA ALA A 61 -5.41 -7.68 -0.68
C ALA A 61 -5.28 -6.31 -1.37
N CYS A 62 -5.33 -6.28 -2.69
CA CYS A 62 -5.25 -5.03 -3.45
C CYS A 62 -6.38 -4.07 -3.05
N ASN A 63 -7.61 -4.58 -2.97
CA ASN A 63 -8.75 -3.76 -2.59
C ASN A 63 -8.57 -3.18 -1.18
N SER A 64 -8.12 -3.99 -0.24
CA SER A 64 -7.90 -3.55 1.14
C SER A 64 -6.83 -2.48 1.25
N TYR A 65 -5.68 -2.71 0.63
CA TYR A 65 -4.56 -1.76 0.72
C TYR A 65 -4.87 -0.46 -0.02
N LEU A 66 -5.52 -0.53 -1.18
CA LEU A 66 -5.91 0.68 -1.91
C LEU A 66 -6.92 1.50 -1.11
N ARG A 67 -7.85 0.84 -0.42
CA ARG A 67 -8.81 1.52 0.44
C ARG A 67 -8.10 2.25 1.58
N TRP A 68 -7.13 1.61 2.21
CA TRP A 68 -6.37 2.22 3.29
C TRP A 68 -5.58 3.43 2.80
N ILE A 69 -4.98 3.35 1.61
CA ILE A 69 -4.26 4.48 1.02
C ILE A 69 -5.22 5.65 0.77
N GLN A 70 -6.40 5.38 0.24
CA GLN A 70 -7.40 6.42 0.02
C GLN A 70 -7.82 7.08 1.33
N THR A 71 -7.99 6.28 2.38
CA THR A 71 -8.33 6.80 3.71
C THR A 71 -7.22 7.70 4.24
N ALA A 72 -5.97 7.27 4.12
CA ALA A 72 -4.82 8.05 4.58
C ALA A 72 -4.71 9.38 3.82
N LEU A 73 -4.94 9.36 2.51
CA LEU A 73 -4.92 10.57 1.69
C LEU A 73 -6.05 11.52 2.08
N SER A 74 -7.23 10.99 2.36
CA SER A 74 -8.38 11.81 2.78
C SER A 74 -8.10 12.52 4.09
N VAL A 75 -7.53 11.82 5.06
CA VAL A 75 -7.16 12.40 6.35
C VAL A 75 -6.12 13.50 6.15
N LYS A 76 -5.15 13.25 5.29
CA LYS A 76 -4.10 14.23 5.00
C LYS A 76 -4.67 15.51 4.39
N GLN A 77 -5.66 15.39 3.52
CA GLN A 77 -6.27 16.55 2.86
C GLN A 77 -7.07 17.43 3.82
N LEU A 78 -7.51 16.87 4.95
CA LEU A 78 -8.27 17.61 5.95
C LEU A 78 -7.37 18.40 6.92
N VAL A 79 -6.08 18.16 6.87
CA VAL A 79 -5.09 18.82 7.74
C VAL A 79 -4.31 19.93 6.98
#